data_d282a64342cd5ffc92dc53e5b9a9624c
#
_entry.id   d282a64342cd5ffc92dc53e5b9a9624c
#
_cell.length_a   1.000
_cell.length_b   1.000
_cell.length_c   1.000
_cell.angle_alpha   90.00
_cell.angle_beta   90.00
_cell.angle_gamma   90.00
#
_symmetry.space_group_name_H-M   'P 1'
#
loop_
_entity.id
_entity.type
_entity.pdbx_description
1 polymer ?
#
loop_
_entity_poly.entity_id
_entity_poly.type
_entity_poly.pdbx_seq_one_letter_code
_entity_poly.pdbx_strand_id
1 'polypeptide(L)'
;KVVRFRDVGKATVDSENNRYIMKMNNNPMVGCVIIPQPGANYVDIVDRAYKVVEDIKADLPDDMQCGIYQDDTVFIRNSINEVKSTIVEAFVLVVLIIFLFLRNWRTTLIPVLTIPISLVGTFFIMYLAGFTINILTLLAIVLSIGLVVDDAIVVMENIYNKVEKGMSPLEAGFKGSQEIFFAVIATTVALVAVFVPIVFLQGTTGRLFREFSVVIAGAVAISSFVALSFTPMLSTKLLTRNVTGNWFYRVTEPFFVWFTNAYRSSLESFMRHRYIAPIILLLSGVAIYYFWMTLPSEMSPMEDRAQLRVVSTATEGSSFEYMDQYMTDLTTYLEKEVPEEDLIMSLTGRGG
;
A
#
# COMPACT_ATOMS: atom_id res chain seq x y z
N LYS A 1 -38.97 -65.89 -16.19
CA LYS A 1 -38.61 -65.21 -14.92
C LYS A 1 -38.03 -63.83 -15.28
N VAL A 2 -38.62 -62.79 -14.80
CA VAL A 2 -38.09 -61.42 -15.01
C VAL A 2 -36.98 -61.22 -14.01
N VAL A 3 -35.76 -60.97 -14.47
CA VAL A 3 -34.58 -60.63 -13.65
C VAL A 3 -34.62 -59.11 -13.43
N ARG A 4 -34.64 -58.68 -12.20
CA ARG A 4 -34.60 -57.26 -11.83
C ARG A 4 -33.16 -56.86 -11.47
N PHE A 5 -32.85 -55.55 -11.55
CA PHE A 5 -31.49 -55.06 -11.22
C PHE A 5 -31.04 -55.50 -9.81
N ARG A 6 -31.96 -55.47 -8.81
CA ARG A 6 -31.71 -55.95 -7.45
C ARG A 6 -31.32 -57.43 -7.32
N ASP A 7 -31.57 -58.27 -8.37
CA ASP A 7 -31.26 -59.67 -8.36
C ASP A 7 -29.81 -59.93 -8.84
N VAL A 8 -29.17 -58.95 -9.49
CA VAL A 8 -27.83 -59.01 -10.09
C VAL A 8 -26.87 -57.96 -9.59
N GLY A 9 -27.36 -56.92 -8.88
CA GLY A 9 -26.52 -55.86 -8.38
C GLY A 9 -27.21 -54.96 -7.35
N LYS A 10 -26.43 -54.10 -6.71
CA LYS A 10 -26.88 -53.08 -5.76
C LYS A 10 -26.44 -51.71 -6.29
N ALA A 11 -27.33 -50.73 -6.37
CA ALA A 11 -27.01 -49.36 -6.64
C ALA A 11 -26.84 -48.63 -5.28
N THR A 12 -25.70 -48.02 -5.10
CA THR A 12 -25.39 -47.19 -3.93
C THR A 12 -25.01 -45.82 -4.43
N VAL A 13 -25.39 -44.80 -3.67
CA VAL A 13 -24.84 -43.44 -3.86
C VAL A 13 -23.61 -43.36 -2.99
N ASP A 14 -22.47 -43.09 -3.61
CA ASP A 14 -21.18 -42.99 -2.92
C ASP A 14 -20.34 -41.91 -3.60
N SER A 15 -19.21 -41.52 -2.99
CA SER A 15 -18.30 -40.55 -3.58
C SER A 15 -17.68 -41.10 -4.87
N GLU A 16 -17.48 -40.25 -5.89
CA GLU A 16 -16.84 -40.60 -7.15
C GLU A 16 -15.39 -41.05 -6.93
N ASN A 17 -14.70 -40.46 -5.93
CA ASN A 17 -13.32 -40.79 -5.62
C ASN A 17 -13.10 -40.87 -4.11
N ASN A 18 -12.97 -42.08 -3.59
CA ASN A 18 -12.68 -42.35 -2.17
C ASN A 18 -11.19 -42.15 -1.79
N ARG A 19 -10.33 -41.77 -2.76
CA ARG A 19 -8.90 -41.46 -2.52
C ARG A 19 -8.60 -39.98 -2.43
N TYR A 20 -9.60 -39.22 -1.97
CA TYR A 20 -9.46 -37.81 -1.71
C TYR A 20 -10.27 -37.51 -0.45
N ILE A 21 -9.60 -37.28 0.65
CA ILE A 21 -10.26 -37.03 1.95
C ILE A 21 -9.76 -35.69 2.47
N MET A 22 -10.71 -34.85 2.89
CA MET A 22 -10.46 -33.60 3.56
C MET A 22 -10.92 -33.74 5.02
N LYS A 23 -10.07 -33.33 5.96
CA LYS A 23 -10.40 -33.35 7.39
C LYS A 23 -10.07 -31.99 8.01
N MET A 24 -10.85 -31.60 8.99
CA MET A 24 -10.64 -30.44 9.83
C MET A 24 -10.49 -30.90 11.28
N ASN A 25 -9.32 -30.69 11.89
CA ASN A 25 -8.97 -31.20 13.20
C ASN A 25 -9.33 -32.70 13.31
N ASN A 26 -8.85 -33.46 12.34
CA ASN A 26 -9.10 -34.91 12.15
C ASN A 26 -10.58 -35.33 11.90
N ASN A 27 -11.55 -34.41 11.88
CA ASN A 27 -12.93 -34.70 11.53
C ASN A 27 -13.14 -34.64 10.02
N PRO A 28 -13.73 -35.67 9.39
CA PRO A 28 -14.04 -35.63 7.96
C PRO A 28 -14.95 -34.47 7.59
N MET A 29 -14.62 -33.75 6.51
CA MET A 29 -15.39 -32.60 6.05
C MET A 29 -15.57 -32.60 4.52
N VAL A 30 -16.54 -31.84 4.06
CA VAL A 30 -16.72 -31.47 2.66
C VAL A 30 -16.40 -30.02 2.49
N GLY A 31 -15.42 -29.69 1.65
CA GLY A 31 -15.02 -28.33 1.35
C GLY A 31 -15.71 -27.77 0.11
N CYS A 32 -16.32 -26.59 0.25
CA CYS A 32 -16.80 -25.78 -0.87
C CYS A 32 -15.83 -24.61 -1.08
N VAL A 33 -15.30 -24.46 -2.28
CA VAL A 33 -14.39 -23.36 -2.64
C VAL A 33 -15.10 -22.39 -3.57
N ILE A 34 -15.17 -21.13 -3.18
CA ILE A 34 -15.68 -20.05 -4.03
C ILE A 34 -14.49 -19.41 -4.74
N ILE A 35 -14.43 -19.56 -6.06
CA ILE A 35 -13.36 -19.00 -6.90
C ILE A 35 -13.93 -17.77 -7.62
N PRO A 36 -13.50 -16.55 -7.27
CA PRO A 36 -13.95 -15.35 -7.94
C PRO A 36 -13.46 -15.29 -9.40
N GLN A 37 -14.28 -14.73 -10.29
CA GLN A 37 -13.87 -14.47 -11.67
C GLN A 37 -12.83 -13.34 -11.72
N PRO A 38 -11.93 -13.32 -12.70
CA PRO A 38 -11.00 -12.22 -12.91
C PRO A 38 -11.74 -10.87 -13.04
N GLY A 39 -11.32 -9.87 -12.26
CA GLY A 39 -11.94 -8.54 -12.24
C GLY A 39 -13.17 -8.40 -11.34
N ALA A 40 -13.62 -9.46 -10.68
CA ALA A 40 -14.70 -9.37 -9.70
C ALA A 40 -14.22 -8.76 -8.37
N ASN A 41 -15.13 -8.13 -7.64
CA ASN A 41 -14.84 -7.60 -6.30
C ASN A 41 -14.89 -8.74 -5.28
N TYR A 42 -13.72 -9.19 -4.82
CA TYR A 42 -13.56 -10.27 -3.86
C TYR A 42 -14.30 -10.00 -2.54
N VAL A 43 -14.22 -8.77 -2.04
CA VAL A 43 -14.83 -8.38 -0.76
C VAL A 43 -16.35 -8.48 -0.82
N ASP A 44 -16.97 -7.98 -1.90
CA ASP A 44 -18.42 -8.05 -2.09
C ASP A 44 -18.91 -9.48 -2.28
N ILE A 45 -18.16 -10.34 -2.97
CA ILE A 45 -18.48 -11.75 -3.13
C ILE A 45 -18.49 -12.45 -1.78
N VAL A 46 -17.46 -12.22 -0.96
CA VAL A 46 -17.34 -12.84 0.36
C VAL A 46 -18.42 -12.32 1.30
N ASP A 47 -18.77 -11.03 1.28
CA ASP A 47 -19.88 -10.49 2.08
C ASP A 47 -21.22 -11.14 1.74
N ARG A 48 -21.44 -11.46 0.47
CA ARG A 48 -22.64 -12.23 0.06
C ARG A 48 -22.55 -13.70 0.47
N ALA A 49 -21.36 -14.29 0.38
CA ALA A 49 -21.14 -15.68 0.80
C ALA A 49 -21.40 -15.85 2.31
N TYR A 50 -20.98 -14.92 3.15
CA TYR A 50 -21.26 -14.96 4.59
C TYR A 50 -22.78 -15.03 4.87
N LYS A 51 -23.59 -14.23 4.16
CA LYS A 51 -25.04 -14.26 4.31
C LYS A 51 -25.63 -15.62 3.91
N VAL A 52 -25.17 -16.17 2.79
CA VAL A 52 -25.62 -17.50 2.34
C VAL A 52 -25.21 -18.60 3.32
N VAL A 53 -24.03 -18.50 3.92
CA VAL A 53 -23.57 -19.47 4.94
C VAL A 53 -24.46 -19.41 6.18
N GLU A 54 -24.92 -18.23 6.62
CA GLU A 54 -25.87 -18.11 7.74
C GLU A 54 -27.24 -18.72 7.39
N ASP A 55 -27.74 -18.54 6.17
CA ASP A 55 -28.96 -19.17 5.69
C ASP A 55 -28.80 -20.70 5.65
N ILE A 56 -27.67 -21.21 5.17
CA ILE A 56 -27.38 -22.65 5.15
C ILE A 56 -27.32 -23.21 6.57
N LYS A 57 -26.69 -22.52 7.52
CA LYS A 57 -26.62 -22.98 8.92
C LYS A 57 -28.00 -23.16 9.54
N ALA A 58 -28.98 -22.34 9.14
CA ALA A 58 -30.35 -22.44 9.65
C ALA A 58 -31.08 -23.67 9.11
N ASP A 59 -30.69 -24.19 7.94
CA ASP A 59 -31.33 -25.33 7.27
C ASP A 59 -30.60 -26.66 7.49
N LEU A 60 -29.40 -26.64 8.13
CA LEU A 60 -28.62 -27.84 8.36
C LEU A 60 -29.23 -28.74 9.47
N PRO A 61 -29.13 -30.08 9.32
CA PRO A 61 -29.43 -31.02 10.40
C PRO A 61 -28.51 -30.79 11.62
N ASP A 62 -28.99 -31.15 12.82
CA ASP A 62 -28.27 -30.94 14.09
C ASP A 62 -26.91 -31.68 14.20
N ASP A 63 -26.71 -32.71 13.37
CA ASP A 63 -25.50 -33.53 13.32
C ASP A 63 -24.44 -32.97 12.32
N MET A 64 -24.76 -31.88 11.61
CA MET A 64 -23.87 -31.24 10.67
C MET A 64 -23.48 -29.83 11.13
N GLN A 65 -22.21 -29.48 10.92
CA GLN A 65 -21.69 -28.14 11.19
C GLN A 65 -21.20 -27.50 9.91
N CYS A 66 -21.48 -26.22 9.71
CA CYS A 66 -20.98 -25.42 8.60
C CYS A 66 -20.15 -24.25 9.14
N GLY A 67 -18.95 -24.07 8.59
CA GLY A 67 -18.05 -22.99 8.96
C GLY A 67 -17.27 -22.45 7.77
N ILE A 68 -16.67 -21.28 7.93
CA ILE A 68 -15.76 -20.71 6.97
C ILE A 68 -14.35 -21.05 7.44
N TYR A 69 -13.64 -21.78 6.60
CA TYR A 69 -12.28 -22.22 6.87
C TYR A 69 -11.25 -21.14 6.54
N GLN A 70 -11.34 -20.60 5.34
CA GLN A 70 -10.38 -19.62 4.83
C GLN A 70 -11.12 -18.46 4.18
N ASP A 71 -10.78 -17.25 4.60
CA ASP A 71 -11.24 -16.00 4.00
C ASP A 71 -10.03 -15.13 3.67
N ASP A 72 -9.61 -15.15 2.40
CA ASP A 72 -8.49 -14.32 1.93
C ASP A 72 -8.81 -12.83 1.94
N THR A 73 -10.10 -12.45 2.10
CA THR A 73 -10.48 -11.03 2.17
C THR A 73 -10.21 -10.39 3.52
N VAL A 74 -10.03 -11.17 4.58
CA VAL A 74 -9.63 -10.65 5.91
C VAL A 74 -8.32 -9.88 5.80
N PHE A 75 -7.33 -10.47 5.12
CA PHE A 75 -6.06 -9.80 4.86
C PHE A 75 -6.24 -8.52 4.04
N ILE A 76 -7.04 -8.56 2.98
CA ILE A 76 -7.33 -7.39 2.13
C ILE A 76 -8.00 -6.28 2.94
N ARG A 77 -9.00 -6.62 3.77
CA ARG A 77 -9.71 -5.65 4.64
C ARG A 77 -8.78 -5.02 5.66
N ASN A 78 -7.99 -5.82 6.34
CA ASN A 78 -7.03 -5.35 7.33
C ASN A 78 -6.00 -4.42 6.68
N SER A 79 -5.43 -4.81 5.54
CA SER A 79 -4.50 -3.97 4.78
C SER A 79 -5.13 -2.65 4.34
N ILE A 80 -6.36 -2.66 3.83
CA ILE A 80 -7.09 -1.43 3.46
C ILE A 80 -7.31 -0.54 4.70
N ASN A 81 -7.69 -1.10 5.84
CA ASN A 81 -7.91 -0.33 7.05
C ASN A 81 -6.60 0.24 7.61
N GLU A 82 -5.52 -0.52 7.58
CA GLU A 82 -4.19 -0.06 7.97
C GLU A 82 -3.70 1.08 7.08
N VAL A 83 -3.87 0.96 5.75
CA VAL A 83 -3.51 2.05 4.84
C VAL A 83 -4.39 3.29 5.06
N LYS A 84 -5.69 3.13 5.34
CA LYS A 84 -6.55 4.29 5.71
C LYS A 84 -6.05 5.00 6.97
N SER A 85 -5.64 4.26 8.00
CA SER A 85 -5.02 4.84 9.20
C SER A 85 -3.72 5.56 8.85
N THR A 86 -2.87 4.92 8.06
CA THR A 86 -1.59 5.49 7.59
C THR A 86 -1.78 6.79 6.80
N ILE A 87 -2.83 6.90 5.97
CA ILE A 87 -3.16 8.15 5.25
C ILE A 87 -3.42 9.29 6.25
N VAL A 88 -4.20 9.03 7.30
CA VAL A 88 -4.50 10.03 8.32
C VAL A 88 -3.25 10.39 9.12
N GLU A 89 -2.47 9.40 9.53
CA GLU A 89 -1.21 9.60 10.25
C GLU A 89 -0.21 10.40 9.43
N ALA A 90 -0.01 10.02 8.15
CA ALA A 90 0.87 10.74 7.22
C ALA A 90 0.41 12.19 7.03
N PHE A 91 -0.89 12.41 6.87
CA PHE A 91 -1.46 13.75 6.76
C PHE A 91 -1.17 14.58 7.99
N VAL A 92 -1.46 14.07 9.19
CA VAL A 92 -1.22 14.76 10.46
C VAL A 92 0.27 15.06 10.64
N LEU A 93 1.14 14.09 10.34
CA LEU A 93 2.59 14.26 10.47
C LEU A 93 3.12 15.32 9.49
N VAL A 94 2.66 15.33 8.25
CA VAL A 94 3.02 16.34 7.25
C VAL A 94 2.56 17.73 7.70
N VAL A 95 1.32 17.86 8.18
CA VAL A 95 0.80 19.13 8.71
C VAL A 95 1.65 19.64 9.89
N LEU A 96 2.01 18.73 10.80
CA LEU A 96 2.85 19.07 11.96
C LEU A 96 4.24 19.54 11.52
N ILE A 97 4.88 18.84 10.58
CA ILE A 97 6.20 19.22 10.06
C ILE A 97 6.12 20.59 9.38
N ILE A 98 5.14 20.80 8.49
CA ILE A 98 4.97 22.09 7.81
C ILE A 98 4.77 23.19 8.82
N PHE A 99 3.92 22.98 9.84
CA PHE A 99 3.69 23.95 10.89
C PHE A 99 4.97 24.27 11.70
N LEU A 100 5.76 23.25 12.00
CA LEU A 100 7.02 23.42 12.73
C LEU A 100 8.03 24.29 11.96
N PHE A 101 8.11 24.10 10.65
CA PHE A 101 9.03 24.87 9.81
C PHE A 101 8.50 26.27 9.47
N LEU A 102 7.23 26.40 9.12
CA LEU A 102 6.63 27.69 8.77
C LEU A 102 6.28 28.54 10.01
N ARG A 103 6.11 27.92 11.17
CA ARG A 103 5.86 28.58 12.48
C ARG A 103 4.66 29.53 12.49
N ASN A 104 3.78 29.41 11.51
CA ASN A 104 2.60 30.24 11.33
C ASN A 104 1.43 29.43 10.78
N TRP A 105 0.30 29.41 11.50
CA TRP A 105 -0.85 28.62 11.11
C TRP A 105 -1.49 29.03 9.78
N ARG A 106 -1.42 30.34 9.43
CA ARG A 106 -1.99 30.85 8.17
C ARG A 106 -1.19 30.39 6.95
N THR A 107 0.14 30.45 7.04
CA THR A 107 1.02 29.95 5.99
C THR A 107 0.93 28.43 5.88
N THR A 108 0.82 27.71 7.01
CA THR A 108 0.65 26.26 7.04
C THR A 108 -0.67 25.81 6.40
N LEU A 109 -1.76 26.57 6.58
CA LEU A 109 -3.06 26.21 6.02
C LEU A 109 -3.06 26.15 4.49
N ILE A 110 -2.21 26.93 3.82
CA ILE A 110 -2.14 26.97 2.36
C ILE A 110 -1.73 25.62 1.78
N PRO A 111 -0.54 25.06 2.06
CA PRO A 111 -0.15 23.74 1.54
C PRO A 111 -1.01 22.61 2.14
N VAL A 112 -1.52 22.75 3.35
CA VAL A 112 -2.41 21.73 3.96
C VAL A 112 -3.71 21.58 3.18
N LEU A 113 -4.30 22.67 2.68
CA LEU A 113 -5.53 22.61 1.87
C LEU A 113 -5.28 22.05 0.45
N THR A 114 -4.06 22.12 -0.07
CA THR A 114 -3.74 21.55 -1.40
C THR A 114 -3.75 20.03 -1.37
N ILE A 115 -3.41 19.38 -0.24
CA ILE A 115 -3.36 17.93 -0.11
C ILE A 115 -4.72 17.27 -0.45
N PRO A 116 -5.83 17.59 0.27
CA PRO A 116 -7.11 16.95 0.00
C PRO A 116 -7.63 17.23 -1.43
N ILE A 117 -7.37 18.42 -1.97
CA ILE A 117 -7.78 18.77 -3.34
C ILE A 117 -7.03 17.90 -4.35
N SER A 118 -5.72 17.76 -4.18
CA SER A 118 -4.89 16.92 -5.05
C SER A 118 -5.24 15.43 -4.92
N LEU A 119 -5.56 14.96 -3.72
CA LEU A 119 -6.00 13.58 -3.49
C LEU A 119 -7.34 13.30 -4.19
N VAL A 120 -8.31 14.21 -4.11
CA VAL A 120 -9.57 14.09 -4.86
C VAL A 120 -9.31 14.04 -6.36
N GLY A 121 -8.41 14.89 -6.88
CA GLY A 121 -7.97 14.84 -8.25
C GLY A 121 -7.30 13.52 -8.64
N THR A 122 -6.53 12.93 -7.73
CA THR A 122 -5.90 11.61 -7.93
C THR A 122 -6.95 10.50 -8.02
N PHE A 123 -7.94 10.49 -7.13
CA PHE A 123 -9.08 9.56 -7.24
C PHE A 123 -9.86 9.73 -8.54
N PHE A 124 -10.00 10.96 -9.03
CA PHE A 124 -10.63 11.23 -10.33
C PHE A 124 -9.82 10.61 -11.48
N ILE A 125 -8.47 10.72 -11.46
CA ILE A 125 -7.62 10.05 -12.47
C ILE A 125 -7.78 8.52 -12.39
N MET A 126 -7.80 7.94 -11.17
CA MET A 126 -8.04 6.50 -10.99
C MET A 126 -9.38 6.08 -11.61
N TYR A 127 -10.43 6.87 -11.40
CA TYR A 127 -11.74 6.62 -11.98
C TYR A 127 -11.71 6.64 -13.52
N LEU A 128 -11.07 7.66 -14.12
CA LEU A 128 -10.93 7.75 -15.59
C LEU A 128 -10.10 6.62 -16.18
N ALA A 129 -9.09 6.14 -15.46
CA ALA A 129 -8.24 5.03 -15.86
C ALA A 129 -8.89 3.64 -15.65
N GLY A 130 -10.05 3.58 -15.00
CA GLY A 130 -10.74 2.32 -14.67
C GLY A 130 -10.02 1.50 -13.60
N PHE A 131 -9.22 2.13 -12.73
CA PHE A 131 -8.48 1.47 -11.67
C PHE A 131 -9.36 1.23 -10.45
N THR A 132 -9.02 0.17 -9.71
CA THR A 132 -9.70 -0.19 -8.47
C THR A 132 -8.94 0.35 -7.25
N ILE A 133 -9.65 0.50 -6.13
CA ILE A 133 -9.02 0.75 -4.84
C ILE A 133 -8.47 -0.59 -4.35
N ASN A 134 -7.14 -0.71 -4.35
CA ASN A 134 -6.40 -1.87 -3.87
C ASN A 134 -5.19 -1.42 -3.04
N ILE A 135 -4.47 -2.36 -2.44
CA ILE A 135 -3.32 -2.07 -1.57
C ILE A 135 -2.28 -1.23 -2.30
N LEU A 136 -1.97 -1.52 -3.58
CA LEU A 136 -0.95 -0.80 -4.34
C LEU A 136 -1.38 0.62 -4.71
N THR A 137 -2.65 0.80 -5.12
CA THR A 137 -3.17 2.15 -5.44
C THR A 137 -3.28 3.01 -4.18
N LEU A 138 -3.65 2.42 -3.04
CA LEU A 138 -3.66 3.11 -1.75
C LEU A 138 -2.24 3.46 -1.26
N LEU A 139 -1.28 2.54 -1.44
CA LEU A 139 0.13 2.82 -1.14
C LEU A 139 0.68 3.97 -2.01
N ALA A 140 0.30 4.01 -3.30
CA ALA A 140 0.63 5.12 -4.19
C ALA A 140 0.05 6.45 -3.68
N ILE A 141 -1.17 6.44 -3.15
CA ILE A 141 -1.81 7.61 -2.54
C ILE A 141 -1.04 8.06 -1.29
N VAL A 142 -0.66 7.14 -0.38
CA VAL A 142 0.14 7.47 0.81
C VAL A 142 1.46 8.13 0.41
N LEU A 143 2.17 7.53 -0.54
CA LEU A 143 3.45 8.07 -1.02
C LEU A 143 3.25 9.44 -1.69
N SER A 144 2.17 9.63 -2.42
CA SER A 144 1.89 10.89 -3.10
C SER A 144 1.58 12.05 -2.15
N ILE A 145 1.12 11.81 -0.90
CA ILE A 145 0.87 12.87 0.08
C ILE A 145 2.12 13.74 0.30
N GLY A 146 3.28 13.10 0.46
CA GLY A 146 4.55 13.81 0.62
C GLY A 146 4.97 14.56 -0.65
N LEU A 147 4.84 13.92 -1.83
CA LEU A 147 5.22 14.52 -3.11
C LEU A 147 4.31 15.69 -3.52
N VAL A 148 3.03 15.58 -3.19
CA VAL A 148 1.99 16.58 -3.51
C VAL A 148 2.19 17.89 -2.76
N VAL A 149 2.65 17.82 -1.52
CA VAL A 149 2.78 19.03 -0.68
C VAL A 149 4.01 19.86 -1.04
N ASP A 150 5.02 19.25 -1.60
CA ASP A 150 6.32 19.88 -1.85
C ASP A 150 6.21 21.05 -2.83
N ASP A 151 5.56 20.85 -3.98
CA ASP A 151 5.30 21.93 -4.94
C ASP A 151 4.54 23.11 -4.32
N ALA A 152 3.53 22.82 -3.51
CA ALA A 152 2.73 23.87 -2.84
C ALA A 152 3.55 24.66 -1.82
N ILE A 153 4.46 24.01 -1.09
CA ILE A 153 5.36 24.67 -0.14
C ILE A 153 6.29 25.62 -0.88
N VAL A 154 6.94 25.17 -1.96
CA VAL A 154 7.89 25.98 -2.74
C VAL A 154 7.19 27.20 -3.34
N VAL A 155 6.00 27.04 -3.90
CA VAL A 155 5.21 28.16 -4.45
C VAL A 155 4.83 29.15 -3.35
N MET A 156 4.31 28.66 -2.24
CA MET A 156 3.89 29.51 -1.12
C MET A 156 5.07 30.25 -0.49
N GLU A 157 6.21 29.58 -0.31
CA GLU A 157 7.42 30.18 0.27
C GLU A 157 7.95 31.32 -0.59
N ASN A 158 8.02 31.15 -1.91
CA ASN A 158 8.48 32.20 -2.82
C ASN A 158 7.55 33.42 -2.78
N ILE A 159 6.23 33.19 -2.73
CA ILE A 159 5.24 34.27 -2.58
C ILE A 159 5.40 34.95 -1.22
N TYR A 160 5.55 34.17 -0.14
CA TYR A 160 5.73 34.68 1.22
C TYR A 160 6.96 35.58 1.34
N ASN A 161 8.11 35.15 0.81
CA ASN A 161 9.35 35.92 0.79
C ASN A 161 9.19 37.29 0.10
N LYS A 162 8.33 37.39 -0.92
CA LYS A 162 8.04 38.68 -1.57
C LYS A 162 7.13 39.55 -0.75
N VAL A 163 6.13 38.99 -0.10
CA VAL A 163 5.26 39.73 0.84
C VAL A 163 6.07 40.29 2.01
N GLU A 164 7.01 39.49 2.56
CA GLU A 164 7.90 39.91 3.64
C GLU A 164 8.82 41.07 3.21
N LYS A 165 9.28 41.07 1.96
CA LYS A 165 10.07 42.18 1.37
C LYS A 165 9.22 43.40 1.04
N GLY A 166 7.93 43.44 1.39
CA GLY A 166 7.06 44.60 1.29
C GLY A 166 6.19 44.67 0.03
N MET A 167 6.18 43.66 -0.81
CA MET A 167 5.30 43.58 -1.97
C MET A 167 3.85 43.35 -1.54
N SER A 168 2.89 43.84 -2.30
CA SER A 168 1.46 43.56 -2.01
C SER A 168 1.18 42.06 -2.22
N PRO A 169 0.29 41.43 -1.40
CA PRO A 169 0.02 40.00 -1.54
C PRO A 169 -0.42 39.57 -2.95
N LEU A 170 -1.18 40.42 -3.64
CA LEU A 170 -1.62 40.17 -5.01
C LEU A 170 -0.45 40.18 -5.99
N GLU A 171 0.39 41.20 -5.93
CA GLU A 171 1.57 41.32 -6.80
C GLU A 171 2.61 40.21 -6.51
N ALA A 172 2.81 39.91 -5.21
CA ALA A 172 3.68 38.81 -4.77
C ALA A 172 3.17 37.45 -5.30
N GLY A 173 1.84 37.24 -5.32
CA GLY A 173 1.22 36.05 -5.87
C GLY A 173 1.53 35.87 -7.36
N PHE A 174 1.37 36.92 -8.17
CA PHE A 174 1.70 36.87 -9.60
C PHE A 174 3.20 36.67 -9.86
N LYS A 175 4.03 37.53 -9.33
CA LYS A 175 5.49 37.48 -9.54
C LYS A 175 6.11 36.21 -8.95
N GLY A 176 5.67 35.82 -7.74
CA GLY A 176 6.20 34.64 -7.06
C GLY A 176 5.88 33.34 -7.80
N SER A 177 4.65 33.16 -8.28
CA SER A 177 4.28 31.98 -9.05
C SER A 177 4.95 31.97 -10.44
N GLN A 178 5.07 33.10 -11.10
CA GLN A 178 5.71 33.18 -12.40
C GLN A 178 7.20 32.80 -12.37
N GLU A 179 7.94 33.21 -11.34
CA GLU A 179 9.36 32.92 -11.20
C GLU A 179 9.66 31.43 -11.05
N ILE A 180 8.79 30.71 -10.35
CA ILE A 180 9.01 29.28 -10.07
C ILE A 180 8.21 28.35 -10.99
N PHE A 181 7.38 28.90 -11.90
CA PHE A 181 6.56 28.13 -12.82
C PHE A 181 7.36 27.03 -13.54
N PHE A 182 8.46 27.41 -14.20
CA PHE A 182 9.29 26.47 -14.94
C PHE A 182 9.99 25.45 -14.02
N ALA A 183 10.35 25.84 -12.79
CA ALA A 183 10.95 24.93 -11.84
C ALA A 183 9.95 23.84 -11.43
N VAL A 184 8.73 24.21 -11.08
CA VAL A 184 7.65 23.26 -10.72
C VAL A 184 7.29 22.34 -11.89
N ILE A 185 7.17 22.86 -13.10
CA ILE A 185 6.92 22.02 -14.28
C ILE A 185 8.08 21.06 -14.54
N ALA A 186 9.33 21.53 -14.39
CA ALA A 186 10.51 20.67 -14.58
C ALA A 186 10.58 19.54 -13.56
N THR A 187 10.32 19.81 -12.28
CA THR A 187 10.26 18.78 -11.21
C THR A 187 9.14 17.78 -11.47
N THR A 188 7.96 18.27 -11.87
CA THR A 188 6.82 17.42 -12.24
C THR A 188 7.16 16.47 -13.39
N VAL A 189 7.72 17.01 -14.48
CA VAL A 189 8.10 16.21 -15.64
C VAL A 189 9.18 15.19 -15.26
N ALA A 190 10.16 15.58 -14.45
CA ALA A 190 11.20 14.68 -13.98
C ALA A 190 10.61 13.52 -13.13
N LEU A 191 9.71 13.83 -12.20
CA LEU A 191 9.04 12.82 -11.38
C LEU A 191 8.17 11.88 -12.23
N VAL A 192 7.35 12.42 -13.12
CA VAL A 192 6.54 11.61 -14.05
C VAL A 192 7.43 10.72 -14.91
N ALA A 193 8.55 11.25 -15.43
CA ALA A 193 9.49 10.48 -16.25
C ALA A 193 10.13 9.29 -15.52
N VAL A 194 10.23 9.34 -14.19
CA VAL A 194 10.70 8.20 -13.37
C VAL A 194 9.66 7.08 -13.31
N PHE A 195 8.37 7.42 -13.24
CA PHE A 195 7.31 6.43 -13.10
C PHE A 195 6.79 5.88 -14.44
N VAL A 196 6.87 6.65 -15.53
CA VAL A 196 6.39 6.23 -16.86
C VAL A 196 7.02 4.92 -17.37
N PRO A 197 8.32 4.63 -17.22
CA PRO A 197 8.90 3.37 -17.68
C PRO A 197 8.28 2.14 -17.02
N ILE A 198 7.84 2.25 -15.76
CA ILE A 198 7.21 1.14 -15.03
C ILE A 198 5.89 0.70 -15.69
N VAL A 199 5.18 1.62 -16.35
CA VAL A 199 3.93 1.34 -17.05
C VAL A 199 4.13 0.35 -18.21
N PHE A 200 5.32 0.33 -18.79
CA PHE A 200 5.69 -0.54 -19.92
C PHE A 200 6.27 -1.89 -19.49
N LEU A 201 6.44 -2.14 -18.20
CA LEU A 201 6.88 -3.45 -17.70
C LEU A 201 5.87 -4.53 -18.07
N GLN A 202 6.38 -5.69 -18.49
CA GLN A 202 5.57 -6.85 -18.85
C GLN A 202 5.51 -7.88 -17.72
N GLY A 203 4.59 -8.82 -17.83
CA GLY A 203 4.43 -9.90 -16.86
C GLY A 203 3.62 -9.51 -15.63
N THR A 204 3.70 -10.33 -14.59
CA THR A 204 2.94 -10.16 -13.34
C THR A 204 3.35 -8.87 -12.61
N THR A 205 4.66 -8.61 -12.52
CA THR A 205 5.22 -7.41 -11.91
C THR A 205 4.74 -6.14 -12.62
N GLY A 206 4.73 -6.14 -13.96
CA GLY A 206 4.23 -5.01 -14.74
C GLY A 206 2.76 -4.70 -14.48
N ARG A 207 1.92 -5.73 -14.37
CA ARG A 207 0.50 -5.56 -14.05
C ARG A 207 0.29 -4.97 -12.67
N LEU A 208 1.03 -5.44 -11.67
CA LEU A 208 0.93 -4.96 -10.29
C LEU A 208 1.35 -3.48 -10.17
N PHE A 209 2.50 -3.11 -10.73
CA PHE A 209 3.06 -1.78 -10.58
C PHE A 209 2.54 -0.74 -11.57
N ARG A 210 1.80 -1.14 -12.61
CA ARG A 210 1.21 -0.21 -13.58
C ARG A 210 0.23 0.76 -12.93
N GLU A 211 -0.72 0.25 -12.15
CA GLU A 211 -1.70 1.09 -11.45
C GLU A 211 -1.01 2.03 -10.47
N PHE A 212 -0.09 1.51 -9.66
CA PHE A 212 0.73 2.27 -8.73
C PHE A 212 1.43 3.45 -9.41
N SER A 213 2.10 3.20 -10.54
CA SER A 213 2.88 4.22 -11.24
C SER A 213 2.01 5.30 -11.87
N VAL A 214 0.88 4.92 -12.47
CA VAL A 214 -0.06 5.88 -13.07
C VAL A 214 -0.71 6.74 -11.99
N VAL A 215 -1.03 6.16 -10.82
CA VAL A 215 -1.61 6.90 -9.69
C VAL A 215 -0.63 7.95 -9.18
N ILE A 216 0.65 7.61 -8.98
CA ILE A 216 1.66 8.58 -8.53
C ILE A 216 1.90 9.66 -9.58
N ALA A 217 2.10 9.27 -10.84
CA ALA A 217 2.32 10.22 -11.92
C ALA A 217 1.13 11.19 -12.05
N GLY A 218 -0.08 10.68 -11.94
CA GLY A 218 -1.31 11.46 -11.93
C GLY A 218 -1.42 12.39 -10.72
N ALA A 219 -1.10 11.90 -9.53
CA ALA A 219 -1.10 12.69 -8.30
C ALA A 219 -0.13 13.88 -8.39
N VAL A 220 1.10 13.63 -8.88
CA VAL A 220 2.12 14.67 -9.06
C VAL A 220 1.68 15.70 -10.12
N ALA A 221 1.10 15.26 -11.24
CA ALA A 221 0.60 16.17 -12.26
C ALA A 221 -0.55 17.06 -11.75
N ILE A 222 -1.52 16.49 -11.01
CA ILE A 222 -2.60 17.25 -10.37
C ILE A 222 -2.03 18.20 -9.31
N SER A 223 -1.07 17.74 -8.51
CA SER A 223 -0.43 18.57 -7.49
C SER A 223 0.18 19.83 -8.07
N SER A 224 0.95 19.71 -9.13
CA SER A 224 1.58 20.87 -9.78
C SER A 224 0.54 21.83 -10.33
N PHE A 225 -0.55 21.32 -10.91
CA PHE A 225 -1.65 22.18 -11.35
C PHE A 225 -2.29 22.92 -10.17
N VAL A 226 -2.54 22.23 -9.05
CA VAL A 226 -3.09 22.83 -7.82
C VAL A 226 -2.08 23.81 -7.20
N ALA A 227 -0.80 23.47 -7.15
CA ALA A 227 0.25 24.31 -6.62
C ALA A 227 0.42 25.61 -7.43
N LEU A 228 0.29 25.57 -8.74
CA LEU A 228 0.43 26.74 -9.62
C LEU A 228 -0.84 27.57 -9.76
N SER A 229 -2.02 27.05 -9.40
CA SER A 229 -3.30 27.75 -9.49
C SER A 229 -3.88 28.11 -8.14
N PHE A 230 -4.13 27.13 -7.30
CA PHE A 230 -4.84 27.29 -6.04
C PHE A 230 -3.93 27.88 -4.94
N THR A 231 -2.66 27.47 -4.86
CA THR A 231 -1.73 27.99 -3.87
C THR A 231 -1.47 29.50 -4.01
N PRO A 232 -1.22 30.07 -5.19
CA PRO A 232 -1.11 31.53 -5.33
C PRO A 232 -2.39 32.26 -4.94
N MET A 233 -3.56 31.76 -5.33
CA MET A 233 -4.83 32.34 -4.98
C MET A 233 -5.06 32.38 -3.47
N LEU A 234 -4.80 31.28 -2.76
CA LEU A 234 -4.88 31.25 -1.30
C LEU A 234 -3.84 32.16 -0.64
N SER A 235 -2.62 32.18 -1.18
CA SER A 235 -1.54 33.01 -0.68
C SER A 235 -1.89 34.50 -0.70
N THR A 236 -2.52 34.97 -1.79
CA THR A 236 -2.96 36.39 -1.88
C THR A 236 -4.02 36.76 -0.85
N LYS A 237 -4.81 35.80 -0.34
CA LYS A 237 -5.88 36.05 0.63
C LYS A 237 -5.46 35.83 2.09
N LEU A 238 -4.57 34.85 2.33
CA LEU A 238 -4.24 34.42 3.69
C LEU A 238 -2.92 35.02 4.19
N LEU A 239 -1.99 35.38 3.30
CA LEU A 239 -0.73 35.98 3.72
C LEU A 239 -0.92 37.42 4.17
N THR A 240 -0.35 37.73 5.33
CA THR A 240 -0.35 39.08 5.93
C THR A 240 1.07 39.49 6.23
N ARG A 241 1.32 40.81 6.17
CA ARG A 241 2.66 41.40 6.32
C ARG A 241 3.27 41.27 7.75
N ASN A 242 2.45 40.98 8.76
CA ASN A 242 2.87 40.95 10.16
C ASN A 242 2.97 39.52 10.70
N VAL A 243 4.11 38.87 10.57
CA VAL A 243 4.34 37.49 11.09
C VAL A 243 5.31 37.43 12.26
N THR A 244 6.09 38.49 12.51
CA THR A 244 7.23 38.50 13.44
C THR A 244 6.88 38.59 14.94
N GLY A 245 5.60 38.48 15.33
CA GLY A 245 5.16 38.66 16.70
C GLY A 245 4.80 37.40 17.51
N ASN A 246 4.85 36.22 16.93
CA ASN A 246 4.32 35.02 17.59
C ASN A 246 5.31 34.45 18.63
N TRP A 247 4.83 34.14 19.85
CA TRP A 247 5.66 33.53 20.92
C TRP A 247 6.44 32.28 20.41
N PHE A 248 5.78 31.42 19.65
CA PHE A 248 6.39 30.20 19.08
C PHE A 248 7.57 30.53 18.16
N TYR A 249 7.46 31.57 17.34
CA TYR A 249 8.54 32.05 16.47
C TYR A 249 9.77 32.48 17.32
N ARG A 250 9.56 33.25 18.36
CA ARG A 250 10.66 33.72 19.22
C ARG A 250 11.40 32.59 19.95
N VAL A 251 10.68 31.56 20.39
CA VAL A 251 11.27 30.41 21.10
C VAL A 251 12.06 29.53 20.18
N THR A 252 11.60 29.34 18.94
CA THR A 252 12.23 28.44 17.96
C THR A 252 13.32 29.12 17.12
N GLU A 253 13.33 30.45 17.01
CA GLU A 253 14.28 31.22 16.19
C GLU A 253 15.74 30.90 16.50
N PRO A 254 16.23 30.83 17.74
CA PRO A 254 17.63 30.52 18.04
C PRO A 254 18.07 29.16 17.47
N PHE A 255 17.19 28.17 17.49
CA PHE A 255 17.45 26.86 16.93
C PHE A 255 17.64 26.93 15.40
N PHE A 256 16.72 27.61 14.70
CA PHE A 256 16.78 27.74 13.25
C PHE A 256 17.99 28.57 12.79
N VAL A 257 18.33 29.62 13.51
CA VAL A 257 19.54 30.43 13.25
C VAL A 257 20.80 29.60 13.43
N TRP A 258 20.88 28.82 14.52
CA TRP A 258 22.00 27.90 14.75
C TRP A 258 22.10 26.88 13.63
N PHE A 259 20.98 26.25 13.25
CA PHE A 259 20.92 25.25 12.20
C PHE A 259 21.38 25.81 10.83
N THR A 260 20.87 27.00 10.48
CA THR A 260 21.26 27.70 9.24
C THR A 260 22.74 28.03 9.23
N ASN A 261 23.28 28.52 10.34
CA ASN A 261 24.71 28.84 10.46
C ASN A 261 25.59 27.59 10.40
N ALA A 262 25.17 26.49 11.03
CA ALA A 262 25.85 25.21 10.95
C ALA A 262 25.88 24.66 9.50
N TYR A 263 24.73 24.72 8.81
CA TYR A 263 24.64 24.34 7.40
C TYR A 263 25.57 25.22 6.52
N ARG A 264 25.52 26.54 6.71
CA ARG A 264 26.35 27.47 5.96
C ARG A 264 27.84 27.17 6.16
N SER A 265 28.27 26.97 7.40
CA SER A 265 29.67 26.63 7.72
C SER A 265 30.11 25.31 7.09
N SER A 266 29.26 24.28 7.14
CA SER A 266 29.49 22.99 6.51
C SER A 266 29.60 23.12 4.99
N LEU A 267 28.68 23.88 4.38
CA LEU A 267 28.69 24.10 2.93
C LEU A 267 29.94 24.88 2.46
N GLU A 268 30.31 25.94 3.19
CA GLU A 268 31.52 26.70 2.91
C GLU A 268 32.76 25.81 3.01
N SER A 269 32.85 24.93 4.00
CA SER A 269 33.93 23.96 4.16
C SER A 269 33.96 22.96 3.01
N PHE A 270 32.79 22.42 2.62
CA PHE A 270 32.66 21.47 1.51
C PHE A 270 33.07 22.11 0.18
N MET A 271 32.64 23.34 -0.08
CA MET A 271 32.99 24.07 -1.29
C MET A 271 34.52 24.39 -1.38
N ARG A 272 35.14 24.64 -0.22
CA ARG A 272 36.62 24.83 -0.15
C ARG A 272 37.38 23.55 -0.52
N HIS A 273 36.80 22.36 -0.16
CA HIS A 273 37.39 21.06 -0.41
C HIS A 273 36.65 20.31 -1.54
N ARG A 274 36.43 20.99 -2.66
CA ARG A 274 35.62 20.49 -3.79
C ARG A 274 36.00 19.09 -4.32
N TYR A 275 37.26 18.65 -4.05
CA TYR A 275 37.71 17.30 -4.42
C TYR A 275 37.06 16.20 -3.61
N ILE A 276 36.37 16.51 -2.50
CA ILE A 276 35.60 15.54 -1.69
C ILE A 276 34.37 15.06 -2.47
N ALA A 277 33.75 15.90 -3.31
CA ALA A 277 32.57 15.54 -4.08
C ALA A 277 32.78 14.32 -5.01
N PRO A 278 33.80 14.30 -5.88
CA PRO A 278 34.05 13.12 -6.71
C PRO A 278 34.46 11.87 -5.91
N ILE A 279 35.12 12.03 -4.76
CA ILE A 279 35.45 10.90 -3.87
C ILE A 279 34.17 10.29 -3.29
N ILE A 280 33.25 11.11 -2.79
CA ILE A 280 31.94 10.64 -2.29
C ILE A 280 31.18 9.92 -3.41
N LEU A 281 31.14 10.50 -4.61
CA LEU A 281 30.45 9.89 -5.76
C LEU A 281 31.04 8.52 -6.11
N LEU A 282 32.37 8.39 -6.11
CA LEU A 282 33.05 7.14 -6.39
C LEU A 282 32.75 6.09 -5.29
N LEU A 283 32.84 6.48 -4.02
CA LEU A 283 32.53 5.60 -2.90
C LEU A 283 31.07 5.15 -2.94
N SER A 284 30.14 6.06 -3.27
CA SER A 284 28.72 5.71 -3.45
C SER A 284 28.52 4.70 -4.57
N GLY A 285 29.21 4.87 -5.71
CA GLY A 285 29.16 3.91 -6.82
C GLY A 285 29.69 2.53 -6.44
N VAL A 286 30.81 2.48 -5.72
CA VAL A 286 31.37 1.22 -5.19
C VAL A 286 30.40 0.57 -4.18
N ALA A 287 29.80 1.36 -3.29
CA ALA A 287 28.84 0.85 -2.32
C ALA A 287 27.58 0.29 -2.99
N ILE A 288 27.04 0.98 -4.01
CA ILE A 288 25.91 0.50 -4.82
C ILE A 288 26.26 -0.84 -5.47
N TYR A 289 27.42 -0.95 -6.10
CA TYR A 289 27.87 -2.20 -6.72
C TYR A 289 28.01 -3.33 -5.71
N TYR A 290 28.61 -3.06 -4.56
CA TYR A 290 28.77 -4.04 -3.48
C TYR A 290 27.43 -4.54 -2.94
N PHE A 291 26.50 -3.63 -2.62
CA PHE A 291 25.18 -4.00 -2.11
C PHE A 291 24.35 -4.72 -3.18
N TRP A 292 24.42 -4.30 -4.43
CA TRP A 292 23.75 -4.98 -5.53
C TRP A 292 24.15 -6.46 -5.66
N MET A 293 25.42 -6.77 -5.39
CA MET A 293 25.93 -8.15 -5.46
C MET A 293 25.66 -8.99 -4.22
N THR A 294 25.46 -8.35 -3.06
CA THR A 294 25.32 -9.03 -1.77
C THR A 294 23.86 -9.19 -1.32
N LEU A 295 22.98 -8.29 -1.71
CA LEU A 295 21.59 -8.36 -1.30
C LEU A 295 20.84 -9.49 -2.03
N PRO A 296 20.09 -10.33 -1.29
CA PRO A 296 19.23 -11.31 -1.91
C PRO A 296 18.14 -10.63 -2.74
N SER A 297 17.85 -11.20 -3.92
CA SER A 297 16.79 -10.68 -4.79
C SER A 297 15.51 -11.49 -4.58
N GLU A 298 14.46 -10.82 -4.13
CA GLU A 298 13.13 -11.39 -3.94
C GLU A 298 12.09 -10.54 -4.69
N MET A 299 11.00 -11.16 -5.10
CA MET A 299 9.92 -10.44 -5.79
C MET A 299 9.11 -9.56 -4.83
N SER A 300 8.85 -10.09 -3.64
CA SER A 300 8.22 -9.37 -2.52
C SER A 300 8.64 -10.02 -1.21
N PRO A 301 8.76 -9.26 -0.11
CA PRO A 301 9.00 -9.85 1.20
C PRO A 301 7.88 -10.83 1.54
N MET A 302 8.24 -11.91 2.26
CA MET A 302 7.25 -12.85 2.77
C MET A 302 6.40 -12.16 3.84
N GLU A 303 5.09 -12.19 3.63
CA GLU A 303 4.12 -11.67 4.58
C GLU A 303 3.75 -12.77 5.59
N ASP A 304 3.72 -12.42 6.85
CA ASP A 304 3.13 -13.27 7.87
C ASP A 304 1.60 -13.22 7.76
N ARG A 305 1.01 -14.30 7.25
CA ARG A 305 -0.44 -14.47 7.12
C ARG A 305 -1.03 -15.35 8.20
N ALA A 306 -0.25 -15.67 9.22
CA ALA A 306 -0.59 -16.65 10.25
C ALA A 306 -1.05 -18.00 9.65
N GLN A 307 -0.45 -18.41 8.53
CA GLN A 307 -0.77 -19.66 7.83
C GLN A 307 0.51 -20.44 7.55
N LEU A 308 0.56 -21.66 8.04
CA LEU A 308 1.64 -22.60 7.77
C LEU A 308 1.14 -23.70 6.84
N ARG A 309 1.81 -23.88 5.71
CA ARG A 309 1.52 -24.99 4.79
C ARG A 309 2.58 -26.07 4.92
N VAL A 310 2.15 -27.25 5.36
CA VAL A 310 3.00 -28.44 5.44
C VAL A 310 2.63 -29.38 4.29
N VAL A 311 3.61 -29.80 3.49
CA VAL A 311 3.41 -30.74 2.40
C VAL A 311 4.19 -32.00 2.72
N SER A 312 3.47 -33.12 2.82
CA SER A 312 4.05 -34.45 3.04
C SER A 312 3.96 -35.29 1.77
N THR A 313 5.07 -35.87 1.36
CA THR A 313 5.14 -36.75 0.17
C THR A 313 5.60 -38.14 0.63
N ALA A 314 4.80 -39.15 0.34
CA ALA A 314 5.18 -40.53 0.59
C ALA A 314 6.05 -41.11 -0.54
N THR A 315 6.77 -42.20 -0.23
CA THR A 315 7.51 -42.96 -1.21
C THR A 315 6.58 -43.64 -2.21
N GLU A 316 7.06 -43.86 -3.44
CA GLU A 316 6.30 -44.60 -4.46
C GLU A 316 5.89 -45.97 -3.94
N GLY A 317 4.63 -46.36 -4.21
CA GLY A 317 4.07 -47.62 -3.74
C GLY A 317 3.35 -47.55 -2.40
N SER A 318 3.36 -46.40 -1.70
CA SER A 318 2.57 -46.21 -0.47
C SER A 318 1.07 -46.24 -0.77
N SER A 319 0.29 -46.92 0.09
CA SER A 319 -1.16 -46.94 -0.05
C SER A 319 -1.79 -45.61 0.42
N PHE A 320 -3.02 -45.36 -0.06
CA PHE A 320 -3.81 -44.20 0.37
C PHE A 320 -4.09 -44.25 1.88
N GLU A 321 -4.44 -45.42 2.39
CA GLU A 321 -4.75 -45.65 3.81
C GLU A 321 -3.55 -45.34 4.71
N TYR A 322 -2.34 -45.70 4.26
CA TYR A 322 -1.09 -45.37 4.96
C TYR A 322 -0.90 -43.86 5.04
N MET A 323 -1.12 -43.14 3.92
CA MET A 323 -1.00 -41.67 3.92
C MET A 323 -2.08 -41.00 4.75
N ASP A 324 -3.32 -41.48 4.72
CA ASP A 324 -4.39 -40.90 5.52
C ASP A 324 -4.14 -41.09 7.01
N GLN A 325 -3.62 -42.27 7.43
CA GLN A 325 -3.21 -42.48 8.82
C GLN A 325 -2.03 -41.57 9.19
N TYR A 326 -1.03 -41.45 8.34
CA TYR A 326 0.11 -40.56 8.56
C TYR A 326 -0.31 -39.10 8.71
N MET A 327 -1.22 -38.61 7.88
CA MET A 327 -1.75 -37.25 7.97
C MET A 327 -2.59 -37.05 9.26
N THR A 328 -3.29 -38.08 9.71
CA THR A 328 -4.02 -38.04 10.99
C THR A 328 -3.06 -37.94 12.18
N ASP A 329 -2.00 -38.74 12.19
CA ASP A 329 -0.98 -38.71 13.22
C ASP A 329 -0.22 -37.37 13.22
N LEU A 330 0.10 -36.85 12.04
CA LEU A 330 0.75 -35.53 11.89
C LEU A 330 -0.14 -34.41 12.40
N THR A 331 -1.43 -34.42 12.07
CA THR A 331 -2.40 -33.43 12.59
C THR A 331 -2.46 -33.47 14.11
N THR A 332 -2.59 -34.66 14.70
CA THR A 332 -2.61 -34.84 16.15
C THR A 332 -1.31 -34.39 16.82
N TYR A 333 -0.17 -34.58 16.16
CA TYR A 333 1.11 -34.08 16.63
C TYR A 333 1.16 -32.54 16.60
N LEU A 334 0.69 -31.92 15.52
CA LEU A 334 0.66 -30.47 15.37
C LEU A 334 -0.28 -29.82 16.39
N GLU A 335 -1.48 -30.37 16.62
CA GLU A 335 -2.40 -29.91 17.65
C GLU A 335 -1.78 -29.88 19.05
N LYS A 336 -0.84 -30.79 19.31
CA LYS A 336 -0.15 -30.86 20.60
C LYS A 336 1.03 -29.90 20.72
N GLU A 337 1.82 -29.74 19.66
CA GLU A 337 3.09 -28.99 19.68
C GLU A 337 2.92 -27.51 19.30
N VAL A 338 1.79 -27.15 18.67
CA VAL A 338 1.49 -25.77 18.22
C VAL A 338 0.18 -25.32 18.86
N PRO A 339 0.20 -24.94 20.15
CA PRO A 339 -1.01 -24.54 20.88
C PRO A 339 -1.64 -23.22 20.40
N GLU A 340 -0.94 -22.47 19.56
CA GLU A 340 -1.42 -21.23 18.96
C GLU A 340 -2.28 -21.47 17.69
N GLU A 341 -2.43 -22.71 17.26
CA GLU A 341 -3.23 -23.05 16.10
C GLU A 341 -4.73 -22.86 16.38
N ASP A 342 -5.43 -22.21 15.46
CA ASP A 342 -6.87 -22.07 15.51
C ASP A 342 -7.55 -23.26 14.81
N LEU A 343 -6.92 -23.77 13.74
CA LEU A 343 -7.54 -24.78 12.89
C LEU A 343 -6.48 -25.48 12.02
N ILE A 344 -6.54 -26.81 11.97
CA ILE A 344 -5.73 -27.62 11.06
C ILE A 344 -6.61 -28.26 9.99
N MET A 345 -6.39 -27.89 8.73
CA MET A 345 -6.97 -28.59 7.59
C MET A 345 -5.98 -29.58 6.99
N SER A 346 -6.34 -30.82 6.93
CA SER A 346 -5.55 -31.85 6.25
C SER A 346 -6.26 -32.32 4.98
N LEU A 347 -5.47 -32.52 3.96
CA LEU A 347 -5.92 -33.00 2.65
C LEU A 347 -5.08 -34.21 2.27
N THR A 348 -5.69 -35.38 2.22
CA THR A 348 -5.05 -36.59 1.74
C THR A 348 -5.59 -36.91 0.36
N GLY A 349 -4.73 -36.98 -0.65
CA GLY A 349 -5.12 -37.28 -2.01
C GLY A 349 -3.93 -37.34 -2.95
N ARG A 350 -4.18 -37.70 -4.21
CA ARG A 350 -3.14 -37.68 -5.22
C ARG A 350 -2.79 -36.24 -5.54
N GLY A 351 -1.59 -35.82 -5.17
CA GLY A 351 -1.06 -34.53 -5.58
C GLY A 351 -1.05 -34.44 -7.11
N GLY A 352 -1.63 -33.36 -7.65
CA GLY A 352 -1.55 -33.02 -9.05
C GLY A 352 -0.24 -32.32 -9.36
#